data_87155b11f543a6088f6503ab675cb159
#
_entry.id   87155b11f543a6088f6503ab675cb159
#
_cell.length_a   1.000
_cell.length_b   1.000
_cell.length_c   1.000
_cell.angle_alpha   90.00
_cell.angle_beta   90.00
_cell.angle_gamma   90.00
#
_symmetry.space_group_name_H-M   'P 1'
#
loop_
_entity.id
_entity.type
_entity.pdbx_description
1 polymer ?
#
loop_
_entity_poly.entity_id
_entity_poly.type
_entity_poly.pdbx_seq_one_letter_code
_entity_poly.pdbx_strand_id
1 'polypeptide(L)'
;MTKDIFRDRERGEEDAYFRQQDAKLIAKLRQKTQLSEIAHALAEKLQADEPALLERIQELGVTLDTGSAFMLAPLVEVAWIDGDVSHAERDTILHIAKQHGVSPGSADYQQLLDWLTHRPSDEIFRMALEAIRIGLSVLPPDESEQRIATMIKACEDVAQAAGWIDQLFQLDRFSYSESAVIAAIRRHLENKKTRIGFAGLAAKEV
;
A
#
# COMPACT_ATOMS: atom_id res chain seq x y z
N MET A 1 -10.17 21.31 -40.17
CA MET A 1 -11.20 20.29 -39.92
C MET A 1 -10.68 18.85 -39.79
N THR A 2 -9.69 18.38 -40.54
CA THR A 2 -9.21 16.97 -40.47
C THR A 2 -8.37 16.67 -39.22
N LYS A 3 -7.66 17.65 -38.66
CA LYS A 3 -6.75 17.47 -37.52
C LYS A 3 -7.48 17.30 -36.18
N ASP A 4 -8.67 17.85 -36.05
CA ASP A 4 -9.46 17.73 -34.80
C ASP A 4 -10.15 16.37 -34.70
N ILE A 5 -10.57 15.79 -35.83
CA ILE A 5 -11.21 14.45 -35.87
C ILE A 5 -10.20 13.35 -35.45
N PHE A 6 -8.93 13.48 -35.82
CA PHE A 6 -7.88 12.51 -35.42
C PHE A 6 -7.57 12.63 -33.93
N ARG A 7 -7.51 13.85 -33.36
CA ARG A 7 -7.31 14.06 -31.92
C ARG A 7 -8.46 13.52 -31.07
N ASP A 8 -9.70 13.70 -31.53
CA ASP A 8 -10.88 13.20 -30.82
C ASP A 8 -10.94 11.66 -30.88
N ARG A 9 -10.46 11.07 -31.96
CA ARG A 9 -10.38 9.62 -32.11
C ARG A 9 -9.27 9.02 -31.24
N GLU A 10 -8.07 9.63 -31.23
CA GLU A 10 -6.96 9.22 -30.35
C GLU A 10 -7.37 9.30 -28.86
N ARG A 11 -7.98 10.41 -28.43
CA ARG A 11 -8.52 10.53 -27.05
C ARG A 11 -9.58 9.48 -26.75
N GLY A 12 -10.48 9.19 -27.68
CA GLY A 12 -11.50 8.15 -27.50
C GLY A 12 -10.90 6.75 -27.38
N GLU A 13 -9.83 6.44 -28.09
CA GLU A 13 -9.11 5.17 -28.01
C GLU A 13 -8.29 5.07 -26.72
N GLU A 14 -7.64 6.15 -26.28
CA GLU A 14 -6.94 6.24 -25.00
C GLU A 14 -7.92 6.08 -23.82
N ASP A 15 -9.04 6.81 -23.81
CA ASP A 15 -10.07 6.71 -22.79
C ASP A 15 -10.70 5.31 -22.72
N ALA A 16 -10.85 4.63 -23.86
CA ALA A 16 -11.34 3.26 -23.92
C ALA A 16 -10.32 2.28 -23.36
N TYR A 17 -9.04 2.47 -23.65
CA TYR A 17 -7.95 1.67 -23.10
C TYR A 17 -7.86 1.81 -21.58
N PHE A 18 -7.85 3.04 -21.05
CA PHE A 18 -7.81 3.30 -19.62
C PHE A 18 -9.01 2.70 -18.89
N ARG A 19 -10.23 2.87 -19.41
CA ARG A 19 -11.43 2.23 -18.86
C ARG A 19 -11.32 0.71 -18.82
N GLN A 20 -10.72 0.10 -19.83
CA GLN A 20 -10.52 -1.35 -19.85
C GLN A 20 -9.48 -1.80 -18.81
N GLN A 21 -8.41 -1.05 -18.61
CA GLN A 21 -7.40 -1.34 -17.58
C GLN A 21 -8.00 -1.19 -16.18
N ASP A 22 -8.72 -0.12 -15.92
CA ASP A 22 -9.41 0.10 -14.65
C ASP A 22 -10.44 -1.00 -14.37
N ALA A 23 -11.21 -1.42 -15.37
CA ALA A 23 -12.16 -2.53 -15.22
C ALA A 23 -11.47 -3.86 -14.86
N LYS A 24 -10.30 -4.15 -15.44
CA LYS A 24 -9.50 -5.33 -15.09
C LYS A 24 -8.97 -5.24 -13.66
N LEU A 25 -8.45 -4.08 -13.26
CA LEU A 25 -7.97 -3.85 -11.90
C LEU A 25 -9.13 -3.98 -10.89
N ILE A 26 -10.27 -3.36 -11.15
CA ILE A 26 -11.47 -3.47 -10.34
C ILE A 26 -11.89 -4.95 -10.18
N ALA A 27 -11.91 -5.71 -11.27
CA ALA A 27 -12.26 -7.12 -11.22
C ALA A 27 -11.29 -7.92 -10.35
N LYS A 28 -9.98 -7.67 -10.45
CA LYS A 28 -8.95 -8.30 -9.62
C LYS A 28 -9.07 -7.90 -8.15
N LEU A 29 -9.34 -6.63 -7.85
CA LEU A 29 -9.51 -6.15 -6.48
C LEU A 29 -10.83 -6.63 -5.84
N ARG A 30 -11.87 -6.90 -6.61
CA ARG A 30 -13.17 -7.42 -6.14
C ARG A 30 -13.14 -8.90 -5.81
N GLN A 31 -12.46 -9.69 -6.61
CA GLN A 31 -12.23 -11.09 -6.25
C GLN A 31 -11.34 -11.10 -5.02
N LYS A 32 -11.59 -12.01 -4.06
CA LYS A 32 -10.69 -12.27 -2.92
C LYS A 32 -9.39 -12.91 -3.45
N THR A 33 -8.65 -12.14 -4.21
CA THR A 33 -7.46 -12.55 -4.93
C THR A 33 -6.26 -12.48 -4.02
N GLN A 34 -5.29 -13.30 -4.30
CA GLN A 34 -3.99 -13.26 -3.65
C GLN A 34 -3.36 -11.87 -3.85
N LEU A 35 -2.66 -11.37 -2.85
CA LEU A 35 -2.00 -10.05 -2.92
C LEU A 35 -1.08 -9.91 -4.13
N SER A 36 -0.45 -11.02 -4.57
CA SER A 36 0.40 -11.01 -5.77
C SER A 36 -0.33 -10.55 -7.03
N GLU A 37 -1.57 -10.99 -7.24
CA GLU A 37 -2.36 -10.57 -8.41
C GLU A 37 -2.77 -9.10 -8.32
N ILE A 38 -3.07 -8.63 -7.11
CA ILE A 38 -3.36 -7.20 -6.84
C ILE A 38 -2.11 -6.37 -7.12
N ALA A 39 -0.95 -6.80 -6.63
CA ALA A 39 0.32 -6.10 -6.85
C ALA A 39 0.68 -6.01 -8.34
N HIS A 40 0.50 -7.08 -9.12
CA HIS A 40 0.70 -7.06 -10.57
C HIS A 40 -0.24 -6.06 -11.26
N ALA A 41 -1.54 -6.10 -10.93
CA ALA A 41 -2.51 -5.17 -11.52
C ALA A 41 -2.22 -3.72 -11.16
N LEU A 42 -1.76 -3.47 -9.93
CA LEU A 42 -1.35 -2.15 -9.49
C LEU A 42 -0.10 -1.67 -10.22
N ALA A 43 0.89 -2.54 -10.42
CA ALA A 43 2.09 -2.19 -11.20
C ALA A 43 1.75 -1.83 -12.65
N GLU A 44 0.84 -2.57 -13.32
CA GLU A 44 0.34 -2.22 -14.66
C GLU A 44 -0.32 -0.84 -14.68
N LYS A 45 -1.12 -0.52 -13.65
CA LYS A 45 -1.76 0.79 -13.54
C LYS A 45 -0.75 1.91 -13.27
N LEU A 46 0.18 1.71 -12.35
CA LEU A 46 1.23 2.69 -12.08
C LEU A 46 2.10 2.95 -13.30
N GLN A 47 2.40 1.91 -14.10
CA GLN A 47 3.14 2.07 -15.35
C GLN A 47 2.42 2.99 -16.35
N ALA A 48 1.08 2.95 -16.36
CA ALA A 48 0.28 3.77 -17.26
C ALA A 48 0.08 5.21 -16.75
N ASP A 49 -0.24 5.36 -15.47
CA ASP A 49 -0.72 6.61 -14.89
C ASP A 49 0.34 7.41 -14.13
N GLU A 50 1.24 6.71 -13.42
CA GLU A 50 2.24 7.30 -12.52
C GLU A 50 3.60 6.57 -12.67
N PRO A 51 4.21 6.55 -13.88
CA PRO A 51 5.44 5.79 -14.14
C PRO A 51 6.62 6.21 -13.25
N ALA A 52 6.72 7.48 -12.88
CA ALA A 52 7.76 7.96 -11.97
C ALA A 52 7.63 7.37 -10.56
N LEU A 53 6.40 7.13 -10.08
CA LEU A 53 6.18 6.44 -8.81
C LEU A 53 6.61 4.97 -8.89
N LEU A 54 6.24 4.28 -9.98
CA LEU A 54 6.64 2.90 -10.20
C LEU A 54 8.16 2.76 -10.29
N GLU A 55 8.83 3.64 -11.05
CA GLU A 55 10.30 3.68 -11.14
C GLU A 55 10.93 3.86 -9.76
N ARG A 56 10.43 4.78 -8.96
CA ARG A 56 10.92 5.01 -7.59
C ARG A 56 10.73 3.80 -6.69
N ILE A 57 9.59 3.11 -6.76
CA ILE A 57 9.32 1.86 -6.04
C ILE A 57 10.35 0.78 -6.43
N GLN A 58 10.66 0.67 -7.73
CA GLN A 58 11.67 -0.28 -8.23
C GLN A 58 13.09 0.06 -7.78
N GLU A 59 13.47 1.34 -7.76
CA GLU A 59 14.76 1.80 -7.22
C GLU A 59 14.93 1.44 -5.72
N LEU A 60 13.85 1.38 -4.97
CA LEU A 60 13.84 0.91 -3.59
C LEU A 60 13.93 -0.62 -3.44
N GLY A 61 14.13 -1.34 -4.55
CA GLY A 61 14.31 -2.78 -4.57
C GLY A 61 13.00 -3.59 -4.55
N VAL A 62 11.84 -2.95 -4.69
CA VAL A 62 10.56 -3.65 -4.79
C VAL A 62 10.38 -4.17 -6.20
N THR A 63 10.13 -5.47 -6.32
CA THR A 63 9.87 -6.16 -7.59
C THR A 63 8.43 -6.68 -7.63
N LEU A 64 8.03 -7.23 -8.76
CA LEU A 64 6.73 -7.92 -8.86
C LEU A 64 6.64 -9.12 -7.91
N ASP A 65 7.77 -9.82 -7.69
CA ASP A 65 7.84 -10.99 -6.80
C ASP A 65 7.81 -10.61 -5.31
N THR A 66 8.01 -9.34 -4.97
CA THR A 66 7.93 -8.80 -3.60
C THR A 66 6.77 -7.82 -3.42
N GLY A 67 5.90 -7.72 -4.42
CA GLY A 67 4.78 -6.78 -4.44
C GLY A 67 3.75 -7.02 -3.34
N SER A 68 3.52 -8.30 -2.95
CA SER A 68 2.61 -8.62 -1.85
C SER A 68 3.15 -8.14 -0.50
N ALA A 69 4.46 -8.30 -0.26
CA ALA A 69 5.11 -7.75 0.94
C ALA A 69 4.98 -6.23 0.98
N PHE A 70 5.18 -5.57 -0.17
CA PHE A 70 5.04 -4.12 -0.30
C PHE A 70 3.62 -3.64 0.04
N MET A 71 2.58 -4.38 -0.35
CA MET A 71 1.20 -4.08 0.03
C MET A 71 0.92 -4.23 1.54
N LEU A 72 1.75 -4.99 2.26
CA LEU A 72 1.67 -5.18 3.71
C LEU A 72 2.58 -4.22 4.49
N ALA A 73 3.34 -3.34 3.82
CA ALA A 73 4.23 -2.40 4.46
C ALA A 73 3.55 -1.51 5.55
N PRO A 74 2.27 -1.08 5.42
CA PRO A 74 1.60 -0.34 6.49
C PRO A 74 1.50 -1.12 7.82
N LEU A 75 1.37 -2.45 7.77
CA LEU A 75 1.34 -3.30 8.97
C LEU A 75 2.74 -3.36 9.61
N VAL A 76 3.79 -3.44 8.78
CA VAL A 76 5.19 -3.41 9.22
C VAL A 76 5.51 -2.06 9.85
N GLU A 77 5.01 -0.94 9.29
CA GLU A 77 5.17 0.39 9.86
C GLU A 77 4.60 0.48 11.27
N VAL A 78 3.40 -0.08 11.48
CA VAL A 78 2.76 -0.14 12.81
C VAL A 78 3.60 -0.93 13.79
N ALA A 79 4.11 -2.10 13.40
CA ALA A 79 4.94 -2.93 14.27
C ALA A 79 6.29 -2.28 14.67
N TRP A 80 6.79 -1.32 13.90
CA TRP A 80 8.05 -0.63 14.20
C TRP A 80 7.89 0.67 14.99
N ILE A 81 6.69 0.99 15.47
CA ILE A 81 6.42 2.29 16.13
C ILE A 81 7.25 2.49 17.40
N ASP A 82 7.44 1.44 18.17
CA ASP A 82 8.24 1.48 19.40
C ASP A 82 9.73 1.19 19.19
N GLY A 83 10.13 0.90 17.94
CA GLY A 83 11.51 0.66 17.55
C GLY A 83 11.94 -0.80 17.55
N ASP A 84 11.05 -1.73 17.90
CA ASP A 84 11.28 -3.17 17.89
C ASP A 84 10.00 -3.91 17.47
N VAL A 85 10.12 -5.07 16.83
CA VAL A 85 8.99 -5.91 16.43
C VAL A 85 8.92 -7.11 17.36
N SER A 86 7.90 -7.17 18.20
CA SER A 86 7.65 -8.29 19.09
C SER A 86 7.33 -9.58 18.34
N HIS A 87 7.50 -10.72 18.99
CA HIS A 87 7.13 -12.01 18.40
C HIS A 87 5.63 -12.08 18.06
N ALA A 88 4.77 -11.50 18.89
CA ALA A 88 3.33 -11.52 18.66
C ALA A 88 2.90 -10.67 17.45
N GLU A 89 3.48 -9.50 17.26
CA GLU A 89 3.26 -8.67 16.06
C GLU A 89 3.74 -9.37 14.81
N ARG A 90 4.96 -9.92 14.86
CA ARG A 90 5.52 -10.71 13.77
C ARG A 90 4.59 -11.85 13.36
N ASP A 91 4.14 -12.66 14.34
CA ASP A 91 3.25 -13.79 14.08
C ASP A 91 1.91 -13.33 13.50
N THR A 92 1.37 -12.20 13.99
CA THR A 92 0.14 -11.61 13.48
C THR A 92 0.29 -11.17 12.03
N ILE A 93 1.37 -10.45 11.69
CA ILE A 93 1.64 -10.00 10.31
C ILE A 93 1.81 -11.20 9.38
N LEU A 94 2.58 -12.21 9.78
CA LEU A 94 2.79 -13.42 8.98
C LEU A 94 1.50 -14.24 8.81
N HIS A 95 0.64 -14.25 9.82
CA HIS A 95 -0.68 -14.87 9.72
C HIS A 95 -1.57 -14.16 8.70
N ILE A 96 -1.64 -12.82 8.75
CA ILE A 96 -2.37 -12.00 7.78
C ILE A 96 -1.78 -12.21 6.37
N ALA A 97 -0.47 -12.17 6.21
CA ALA A 97 0.22 -12.42 4.96
C ALA A 97 -0.16 -13.77 4.33
N LYS A 98 -0.19 -14.83 5.15
CA LYS A 98 -0.60 -16.17 4.73
C LYS A 98 -2.05 -16.22 4.26
N GLN A 99 -2.97 -15.53 4.94
CA GLN A 99 -4.38 -15.45 4.53
C GLN A 99 -4.55 -14.81 3.16
N HIS A 100 -3.59 -13.96 2.77
CA HIS A 100 -3.56 -13.26 1.49
C HIS A 100 -2.63 -13.88 0.44
N GLY A 101 -2.19 -15.13 0.67
CA GLY A 101 -1.47 -15.93 -0.32
C GLY A 101 0.06 -15.82 -0.27
N VAL A 102 0.62 -15.06 0.68
CA VAL A 102 2.08 -15.03 0.91
C VAL A 102 2.48 -16.31 1.64
N SER A 103 3.26 -17.15 0.98
CA SER A 103 3.61 -18.48 1.47
C SER A 103 5.08 -18.57 1.90
N PRO A 104 5.41 -19.37 2.93
CA PRO A 104 6.81 -19.64 3.28
C PRO A 104 7.61 -20.09 2.05
N GLY A 105 8.77 -19.47 1.85
CA GLY A 105 9.66 -19.74 0.72
C GLY A 105 9.45 -18.86 -0.51
N SER A 106 8.37 -18.05 -0.59
CA SER A 106 8.23 -17.04 -1.64
C SER A 106 9.14 -15.83 -1.40
N ALA A 107 9.43 -15.07 -2.46
CA ALA A 107 10.18 -13.83 -2.38
C ALA A 107 9.48 -12.82 -1.47
N ASP A 108 8.15 -12.68 -1.57
CA ASP A 108 7.32 -11.87 -0.68
C ASP A 108 7.51 -12.23 0.80
N TYR A 109 7.51 -13.53 1.11
CA TYR A 109 7.69 -14.00 2.49
C TYR A 109 9.08 -13.67 3.02
N GLN A 110 10.13 -13.85 2.22
CA GLN A 110 11.50 -13.50 2.61
C GLN A 110 11.66 -11.99 2.81
N GLN A 111 11.11 -11.19 1.90
CA GLN A 111 11.11 -9.74 2.03
C GLN A 111 10.39 -9.27 3.29
N LEU A 112 9.25 -9.88 3.61
CA LEU A 112 8.50 -9.56 4.82
C LEU A 112 9.29 -9.94 6.08
N LEU A 113 9.95 -11.10 6.11
CA LEU A 113 10.83 -11.50 7.20
C LEU A 113 12.01 -10.54 7.41
N ASP A 114 12.62 -10.07 6.31
CA ASP A 114 13.68 -9.08 6.37
C ASP A 114 13.17 -7.77 6.98
N TRP A 115 12.04 -7.27 6.53
CA TRP A 115 11.42 -6.05 7.05
C TRP A 115 10.94 -6.15 8.51
N LEU A 116 10.60 -7.34 8.98
CA LEU A 116 10.28 -7.61 10.39
C LEU A 116 11.51 -7.78 11.28
N THR A 117 12.72 -7.86 10.67
CA THR A 117 13.99 -7.96 11.35
C THR A 117 14.80 -6.66 11.26
N HIS A 118 14.72 -5.99 10.10
CA HIS A 118 15.39 -4.74 9.80
C HIS A 118 14.36 -3.72 9.32
N ARG A 119 14.20 -2.64 10.09
CA ARG A 119 13.20 -1.61 9.75
C ARG A 119 13.44 -1.05 8.34
N PRO A 120 12.44 -1.10 7.45
CA PRO A 120 12.52 -0.45 6.15
C PRO A 120 12.68 1.07 6.27
N SER A 121 13.14 1.72 5.20
CA SER A 121 13.16 3.18 5.15
C SER A 121 11.75 3.76 5.19
N ASP A 122 11.61 4.97 5.74
CA ASP A 122 10.32 5.69 5.75
C ASP A 122 9.78 5.93 4.33
N GLU A 123 10.66 5.88 3.34
CA GLU A 123 10.29 6.02 1.93
C GLU A 123 9.52 4.80 1.43
N ILE A 124 9.88 3.58 1.84
CA ILE A 124 9.13 2.35 1.52
C ILE A 124 7.68 2.48 2.02
N PHE A 125 7.49 2.90 3.27
CA PHE A 125 6.15 3.06 3.85
C PHE A 125 5.32 4.10 3.10
N ARG A 126 5.92 5.26 2.82
CA ARG A 126 5.26 6.33 2.07
C ARG A 126 4.87 5.90 0.65
N MET A 127 5.75 5.22 -0.07
CA MET A 127 5.47 4.74 -1.43
C MET A 127 4.40 3.65 -1.43
N ALA A 128 4.39 2.76 -0.44
CA ALA A 128 3.37 1.73 -0.28
C ALA A 128 1.98 2.35 -0.06
N LEU A 129 1.87 3.31 0.85
CA LEU A 129 0.60 4.00 1.09
C LEU A 129 0.10 4.74 -0.15
N GLU A 130 0.99 5.39 -0.91
CA GLU A 130 0.61 6.08 -2.13
C GLU A 130 0.15 5.10 -3.23
N ALA A 131 0.87 3.99 -3.42
CA ALA A 131 0.47 2.95 -4.37
C ALA A 131 -0.88 2.34 -4.00
N ILE A 132 -1.11 2.01 -2.72
CA ILE A 132 -2.38 1.50 -2.22
C ILE A 132 -3.50 2.52 -2.49
N ARG A 133 -3.28 3.80 -2.19
CA ARG A 133 -4.25 4.88 -2.43
C ARG A 133 -4.64 4.98 -3.91
N ILE A 134 -3.67 4.88 -4.83
CA ILE A 134 -3.93 4.86 -6.26
C ILE A 134 -4.78 3.65 -6.64
N GLY A 135 -4.46 2.46 -6.12
CA GLY A 135 -5.26 1.26 -6.33
C GLY A 135 -6.71 1.40 -5.81
N LEU A 136 -6.88 2.04 -4.66
CA LEU A 136 -8.21 2.29 -4.08
C LEU A 136 -9.02 3.33 -4.87
N SER A 137 -8.36 4.28 -5.53
CA SER A 137 -9.03 5.38 -6.24
C SER A 137 -9.88 4.94 -7.45
N VAL A 138 -9.63 3.73 -7.98
CA VAL A 138 -10.40 3.16 -9.10
C VAL A 138 -11.60 2.34 -8.64
N LEU A 139 -11.73 2.05 -7.34
CA LEU A 139 -12.85 1.31 -6.79
C LEU A 139 -14.07 2.22 -6.58
N PRO A 140 -15.29 1.67 -6.62
CA PRO A 140 -16.47 2.34 -6.10
C PRO A 140 -16.26 2.81 -4.65
N PRO A 141 -16.86 3.93 -4.23
CA PRO A 141 -16.62 4.51 -2.91
C PRO A 141 -16.86 3.55 -1.75
N ASP A 142 -17.93 2.77 -1.79
CA ASP A 142 -18.28 1.76 -0.78
C ASP A 142 -17.25 0.62 -0.69
N GLU A 143 -16.76 0.14 -1.83
CA GLU A 143 -15.69 -0.87 -1.88
C GLU A 143 -14.36 -0.31 -1.38
N SER A 144 -14.02 0.92 -1.76
CA SER A 144 -12.82 1.62 -1.30
C SER A 144 -12.85 1.78 0.23
N GLU A 145 -13.97 2.26 0.79
CA GLU A 145 -14.16 2.42 2.23
C GLU A 145 -14.02 1.08 2.98
N GLN A 146 -14.61 0.00 2.43
CA GLN A 146 -14.48 -1.34 3.01
C GLN A 146 -13.04 -1.83 3.01
N ARG A 147 -12.26 -1.59 1.94
CA ARG A 147 -10.85 -1.97 1.85
C ARG A 147 -10.00 -1.19 2.84
N ILE A 148 -10.24 0.12 2.95
CA ILE A 148 -9.57 0.96 3.96
C ILE A 148 -9.88 0.43 5.36
N ALA A 149 -11.14 0.17 5.68
CA ALA A 149 -11.53 -0.36 6.98
C ALA A 149 -10.86 -1.71 7.28
N THR A 150 -10.74 -2.60 6.29
CA THR A 150 -10.03 -3.88 6.44
C THR A 150 -8.54 -3.67 6.72
N MET A 151 -7.87 -2.77 6.00
CA MET A 151 -6.46 -2.45 6.23
C MET A 151 -6.24 -1.86 7.62
N ILE A 152 -7.08 -0.91 8.03
CA ILE A 152 -7.00 -0.29 9.35
C ILE A 152 -7.22 -1.32 10.44
N LYS A 153 -8.21 -2.22 10.27
CA LYS A 153 -8.44 -3.32 11.22
C LYS A 153 -7.21 -4.22 11.35
N ALA A 154 -6.56 -4.56 10.25
CA ALA A 154 -5.31 -5.33 10.27
C ALA A 154 -4.18 -4.59 11.00
N CYS A 155 -4.05 -3.27 10.83
CA CYS A 155 -3.11 -2.44 11.59
C CYS A 155 -3.42 -2.45 13.10
N GLU A 156 -4.70 -2.34 13.45
CA GLU A 156 -5.17 -2.42 14.85
C GLU A 156 -4.89 -3.81 15.46
N ASP A 157 -5.07 -4.89 14.69
CA ASP A 157 -4.79 -6.26 15.15
C ASP A 157 -3.28 -6.46 15.43
N VAL A 158 -2.41 -5.86 14.62
CA VAL A 158 -0.95 -5.86 14.85
C VAL A 158 -0.63 -5.08 16.12
N ALA A 159 -1.13 -3.87 16.29
CA ALA A 159 -0.94 -3.05 17.48
C ALA A 159 -1.43 -3.75 18.76
N GLN A 160 -2.57 -4.45 18.69
CA GLN A 160 -3.09 -5.24 19.80
C GLN A 160 -2.22 -6.43 20.18
N ALA A 161 -1.55 -7.06 19.20
CA ALA A 161 -0.68 -8.20 19.43
C ALA A 161 0.55 -7.85 20.27
N ALA A 162 1.01 -6.62 20.24
CA ALA A 162 2.10 -6.11 21.08
C ALA A 162 1.77 -6.13 22.60
N GLY A 163 0.53 -6.43 22.97
CA GLY A 163 0.09 -6.41 24.38
C GLY A 163 -0.12 -5.00 24.94
N TRP A 164 -0.15 -4.00 24.11
CA TRP A 164 -0.19 -2.59 24.49
C TRP A 164 -1.51 -2.17 25.10
N ILE A 165 -2.61 -2.87 24.79
CA ILE A 165 -3.91 -2.58 25.39
C ILE A 165 -3.90 -2.84 26.89
N ASP A 166 -3.17 -3.85 27.35
CA ASP A 166 -3.02 -4.14 28.80
C ASP A 166 -2.10 -3.12 29.50
N GLN A 167 -1.14 -2.52 28.79
CA GLN A 167 -0.30 -1.43 29.29
C GLN A 167 -0.98 -0.05 29.20
N LEU A 168 -1.96 0.13 28.34
CA LEU A 168 -2.75 1.36 28.17
C LEU A 168 -3.45 1.82 29.44
N PHE A 169 -3.81 0.88 30.34
CA PHE A 169 -4.42 1.22 31.62
C PHE A 169 -3.43 1.72 32.70
N GLN A 170 -2.12 1.67 32.43
CA GLN A 170 -1.10 2.04 33.43
C GLN A 170 -0.12 3.16 33.03
N LEU A 171 0.03 3.57 31.76
CA LEU A 171 1.00 4.59 31.38
C LEU A 171 0.48 5.51 30.25
N ASP A 172 0.11 6.73 30.63
CA ASP A 172 -0.42 7.83 29.80
C ASP A 172 0.47 8.33 28.63
N ARG A 173 1.58 7.71 28.30
CA ARG A 173 2.58 8.28 27.37
C ARG A 173 2.76 7.58 26.02
N PHE A 174 2.40 6.31 25.87
CA PHE A 174 2.69 5.54 24.63
C PHE A 174 1.48 5.34 23.71
N SER A 175 0.28 5.43 24.22
CA SER A 175 -0.98 5.32 23.47
C SER A 175 -1.15 6.34 22.34
N TYR A 176 -0.44 7.46 22.40
CA TYR A 176 -0.59 8.55 21.43
C TYR A 176 0.09 8.28 20.09
N SER A 177 1.18 7.51 20.04
CA SER A 177 1.97 7.30 18.84
C SER A 177 1.33 6.31 17.85
N GLU A 178 0.77 5.20 18.32
CA GLU A 178 0.15 4.18 17.48
C GLU A 178 -1.18 4.61 16.91
N SER A 179 -2.05 5.11 17.76
CA SER A 179 -3.33 5.68 17.32
C SER A 179 -3.07 6.81 16.32
N ALA A 180 -1.99 7.58 16.50
CA ALA A 180 -1.61 8.64 15.58
C ALA A 180 -1.12 8.10 14.24
N VAL A 181 -0.31 7.03 14.21
CA VAL A 181 0.17 6.40 12.96
C VAL A 181 -0.99 5.73 12.22
N ILE A 182 -1.81 4.94 12.90
CA ILE A 182 -3.00 4.31 12.29
C ILE A 182 -3.97 5.38 11.75
N ALA A 183 -4.19 6.47 12.49
CA ALA A 183 -4.98 7.59 12.03
C ALA A 183 -4.34 8.33 10.83
N ALA A 184 -3.01 8.42 10.78
CA ALA A 184 -2.29 8.99 9.65
C ALA A 184 -2.40 8.10 8.40
N ILE A 185 -2.25 6.77 8.54
CA ILE A 185 -2.47 5.78 7.48
C ILE A 185 -3.91 5.93 6.94
N ARG A 186 -4.91 5.91 7.82
CA ARG A 186 -6.33 6.10 7.44
C ARG A 186 -6.53 7.38 6.65
N ARG A 187 -6.05 8.52 7.17
CA ARG A 187 -6.18 9.84 6.53
C ARG A 187 -5.52 9.88 5.17
N HIS A 188 -4.36 9.23 5.01
CA HIS A 188 -3.66 9.15 3.74
C HIS A 188 -4.47 8.36 2.71
N LEU A 189 -5.01 7.22 3.09
CA LEU A 189 -5.81 6.35 2.22
C LEU A 189 -7.18 6.96 1.84
N GLU A 190 -7.80 7.72 2.74
CA GLU A 190 -9.08 8.41 2.51
C GLU A 190 -8.92 9.69 1.66
N ASN A 191 -7.70 10.23 1.54
CA ASN A 191 -7.49 11.51 0.87
C ASN A 191 -7.56 11.38 -0.67
N LYS A 192 -8.72 11.66 -1.24
CA LYS A 192 -8.98 11.61 -2.69
C LYS A 192 -8.29 12.72 -3.50
N LYS A 193 -7.64 13.73 -2.87
CA LYS A 193 -7.24 14.99 -3.52
C LYS A 193 -5.73 15.20 -3.69
N THR A 194 -4.86 14.45 -3.08
CA THR A 194 -3.42 14.75 -3.14
C THR A 194 -2.76 13.98 -4.27
N ARG A 195 -2.74 14.56 -5.48
CA ARG A 195 -1.64 14.32 -6.43
C ARG A 195 -0.41 14.94 -5.79
N ILE A 196 0.46 14.13 -5.22
CA ILE A 196 1.81 14.58 -4.86
C ILE A 196 2.55 14.74 -6.19
N GLY A 197 2.65 16.00 -6.66
CA GLY A 197 3.51 16.31 -7.80
C GLY A 197 4.94 15.97 -7.41
N PHE A 198 5.50 14.92 -7.97
CA PHE A 198 6.90 14.48 -7.77
C PHE A 198 7.93 15.51 -8.26
N ALA A 199 7.50 16.61 -8.90
CA ALA A 199 8.36 17.68 -9.38
C ALA A 199 9.12 18.45 -8.28
N GLY A 200 8.83 18.22 -6.99
CA GLY A 200 9.41 18.99 -5.87
C GLY A 200 10.56 18.30 -5.12
N LEU A 201 10.89 17.04 -5.39
CA LEU A 201 11.88 16.29 -4.61
C LEU A 201 13.30 16.30 -5.18
N ALA A 202 13.50 16.78 -6.40
CA ALA A 202 14.83 16.85 -7.04
C ALA A 202 15.68 18.10 -6.68
N ALA A 203 15.20 18.97 -5.80
CA ALA A 203 15.84 20.30 -5.57
C ALA A 203 16.29 20.54 -4.12
N LYS A 204 16.77 19.51 -3.40
CA LYS A 204 17.43 19.74 -2.09
C LYS A 204 18.62 18.80 -1.88
N GLU A 205 19.55 18.81 -2.81
CA GLU A 205 20.95 18.43 -2.58
C GLU A 205 21.83 19.40 -3.37
N VAL A 206 22.17 20.51 -2.73
CA VAL A 206 23.39 21.30 -2.95
C VAL A 206 23.83 21.82 -1.59
#